data_e9839833fcc87c69fce2a7efd11e0a72
#
_entry.id   e9839833fcc87c69fce2a7efd11e0a72
#
_cell.length_a   1.000
_cell.length_b   1.000
_cell.length_c   1.000
_cell.angle_alpha   90.00
_cell.angle_beta   90.00
_cell.angle_gamma   90.00
#
_symmetry.space_group_name_H-M   'P 1'
#
loop_
_entity.id
_entity.type
_entity.pdbx_description
1 polymer ?
#
loop_
_entity_poly.entity_id
_entity_poly.type
_entity_poly.pdbx_seq_one_letter_code
_entity_poly.pdbx_strand_id
1 'polypeptide(L)'
;FQGNPNPSGEDLTSEDGTTVFTAGSLAAGVCEWDIYAADDFSHLGGHTYSGSCEAPVGACTDATATNYDADAQYSDNSVCEYAECDLFISEYGVGSGSNRWVEIYNPTGFDVSLDDYAWPNVSNSNNFPGSYEYWNGFNEGHILAAGDVYVLAHPDADAAVLAEADQTFPYMPDGNAGFALVHGTADDFVIVDMFANFEGDNDGIGFWSVCGDSTVTTNNVTLVRNAAFQGNPNPSGEDLTSEDGTTVFTAGSLAAGVCEWDIYPADDFSHVGNHMYSGSCEAPVGACTDATATNYDADAQYSDNSVCEYA
;
A
#
# COMPACT_ATOMS: atom_id res chain seq x y z
N PHE A 1 41.80 12.92 -0.34
CA PHE A 1 41.14 11.64 -0.67
C PHE A 1 40.53 11.04 0.59
N GLN A 2 39.32 10.50 0.48
CA GLN A 2 38.66 9.66 1.49
C GLN A 2 39.24 8.23 1.41
N GLY A 3 38.88 7.37 2.33
CA GLY A 3 39.24 5.96 2.23
C GLY A 3 38.72 5.35 0.95
N ASN A 4 39.51 4.53 0.32
CA ASN A 4 39.12 3.86 -0.94
C ASN A 4 38.94 2.36 -0.68
N PRO A 5 37.69 1.86 -0.72
CA PRO A 5 37.44 0.44 -0.49
C PRO A 5 37.88 -0.46 -1.65
N ASN A 6 38.16 0.13 -2.83
CA ASN A 6 38.65 -0.59 -4.00
C ASN A 6 39.86 0.14 -4.63
N PRO A 7 41.05 0.00 -4.09
CA PRO A 7 42.24 0.73 -4.55
C PRO A 7 42.75 0.26 -5.91
N SER A 8 42.20 -0.78 -6.49
CA SER A 8 42.71 -1.36 -7.75
C SER A 8 42.20 -0.71 -9.02
N GLY A 9 41.23 0.23 -8.97
CA GLY A 9 40.63 0.97 -10.11
C GLY A 9 40.82 0.39 -11.51
N GLU A 10 39.98 0.78 -12.45
CA GLU A 10 40.00 0.29 -13.85
C GLU A 10 41.28 0.70 -14.62
N ASP A 11 42.00 1.72 -14.13
CA ASP A 11 43.20 2.27 -14.78
C ASP A 11 44.49 1.47 -14.51
N LEU A 12 44.40 0.41 -13.71
CA LEU A 12 45.53 -0.40 -13.29
C LEU A 12 45.46 -1.83 -13.83
N THR A 13 45.15 -1.99 -15.10
CA THR A 13 45.22 -3.27 -15.80
C THR A 13 46.63 -3.46 -16.37
N SER A 14 47.21 -4.64 -16.19
CA SER A 14 48.48 -4.98 -16.80
C SER A 14 48.31 -5.15 -18.33
N GLU A 15 49.46 -5.14 -19.07
CA GLU A 15 49.46 -5.30 -20.53
C GLU A 15 48.82 -6.63 -21.02
N ASP A 16 48.75 -7.64 -20.14
CA ASP A 16 48.06 -8.91 -20.44
C ASP A 16 46.57 -8.90 -20.06
N GLY A 17 46.01 -7.75 -19.64
CA GLY A 17 44.62 -7.59 -19.30
C GLY A 17 44.23 -8.07 -17.91
N THR A 18 45.18 -8.42 -17.05
CA THR A 18 44.93 -8.81 -15.69
C THR A 18 44.88 -7.58 -14.77
N THR A 19 44.00 -7.61 -13.75
CA THR A 19 43.92 -6.54 -12.75
C THR A 19 45.14 -6.55 -11.84
N VAL A 20 45.82 -5.41 -11.72
CA VAL A 20 46.93 -5.22 -10.79
C VAL A 20 46.41 -4.61 -9.50
N PHE A 21 46.62 -5.30 -8.39
CA PHE A 21 46.31 -4.77 -7.06
C PHE A 21 47.43 -3.89 -6.54
N THR A 22 47.11 -2.69 -6.09
CA THR A 22 48.05 -1.70 -5.56
C THR A 22 47.60 -1.20 -4.19
N ALA A 23 48.51 -0.57 -3.47
CA ALA A 23 48.20 0.11 -2.21
C ALA A 23 47.72 1.55 -2.49
N GLY A 24 46.58 1.69 -3.17
CA GLY A 24 46.01 2.96 -3.57
C GLY A 24 45.72 3.02 -5.07
N SER A 25 44.96 4.00 -5.49
CA SER A 25 44.56 4.19 -6.88
C SER A 25 44.86 5.62 -7.35
N LEU A 26 44.70 5.85 -8.65
CA LEU A 26 44.77 7.17 -9.25
C LEU A 26 43.33 7.70 -9.46
N ALA A 27 43.05 8.88 -8.96
CA ALA A 27 41.84 9.63 -9.26
C ALA A 27 42.19 10.91 -10.03
N ALA A 28 41.71 11.03 -11.24
CA ALA A 28 42.02 12.14 -12.15
C ALA A 28 43.54 12.37 -12.33
N GLY A 29 44.33 11.27 -12.34
CA GLY A 29 45.80 11.35 -12.48
C GLY A 29 46.58 11.69 -11.23
N VAL A 30 45.90 11.77 -10.07
CA VAL A 30 46.50 12.06 -8.77
C VAL A 30 46.48 10.80 -7.90
N CYS A 31 47.66 10.39 -7.39
CA CYS A 31 47.76 9.24 -6.48
C CYS A 31 47.04 9.56 -5.16
N GLU A 32 46.30 8.60 -4.62
CA GLU A 32 45.63 8.81 -3.31
C GLU A 32 46.58 8.83 -2.13
N TRP A 33 47.82 8.36 -2.29
CA TRP A 33 48.85 8.39 -1.30
C TRP A 33 49.97 9.36 -1.67
N ASP A 34 50.34 10.24 -0.73
CA ASP A 34 51.57 10.97 -0.83
C ASP A 34 52.75 10.03 -0.45
N ILE A 35 53.76 9.98 -1.30
CA ILE A 35 54.88 9.04 -1.16
C ILE A 35 56.05 9.78 -0.55
N TYR A 36 56.49 9.32 0.60
CA TYR A 36 57.65 9.85 1.33
C TYR A 36 58.74 8.78 1.50
N ALA A 37 59.96 9.19 1.80
CA ALA A 37 61.05 8.28 2.12
C ALA A 37 60.71 7.48 3.40
N ALA A 38 61.21 6.24 3.50
CA ALA A 38 60.86 5.34 4.59
C ALA A 38 61.29 5.85 5.99
N ASP A 39 62.21 6.82 6.04
CA ASP A 39 62.73 7.46 7.25
C ASP A 39 62.24 8.92 7.46
N ASP A 40 61.28 9.36 6.65
CA ASP A 40 60.59 10.66 6.82
C ASP A 40 59.42 10.52 7.80
N PHE A 41 59.66 10.93 9.05
CA PHE A 41 58.68 10.90 10.12
C PHE A 41 57.92 12.24 10.28
N SER A 42 58.09 13.19 9.36
CA SER A 42 57.52 14.55 9.45
C SER A 42 56.01 14.57 9.46
N HIS A 43 55.40 13.51 8.92
CA HIS A 43 53.95 13.38 8.78
C HIS A 43 53.29 12.53 9.86
N LEU A 44 54.08 11.96 10.81
CA LEU A 44 53.50 11.17 11.90
C LEU A 44 52.69 12.05 12.85
N GLY A 45 51.39 11.70 12.97
CA GLY A 45 50.44 12.36 13.87
C GLY A 45 49.88 13.69 13.39
N GLY A 46 50.14 14.07 12.12
CA GLY A 46 49.71 15.36 11.57
C GLY A 46 49.09 15.26 10.18
N HIS A 47 48.05 14.48 10.00
CA HIS A 47 47.33 14.48 8.71
C HIS A 47 46.28 15.60 8.66
N THR A 48 46.24 16.35 7.56
CA THR A 48 45.20 17.35 7.28
C THR A 48 44.41 16.94 6.03
N TYR A 49 43.16 16.69 6.20
CA TYR A 49 42.26 16.45 5.09
C TYR A 49 41.72 17.78 4.53
N SER A 50 41.96 18.04 3.23
CA SER A 50 41.52 19.28 2.56
C SER A 50 40.25 19.13 1.72
N GLY A 51 39.72 17.92 1.66
CA GLY A 51 38.42 17.67 1.01
C GLY A 51 37.25 17.98 1.92
N SER A 52 36.05 18.05 1.35
CA SER A 52 34.81 18.08 2.10
C SER A 52 34.32 16.66 2.31
N CYS A 53 34.02 16.29 3.56
CA CYS A 53 33.26 15.09 3.85
C CYS A 53 31.82 15.53 4.16
N GLU A 54 30.90 15.21 3.30
CA GLU A 54 29.51 15.20 3.72
C GLU A 54 29.27 13.92 4.55
N ALA A 55 28.62 14.08 5.69
CA ALA A 55 28.16 12.90 6.42
C ALA A 55 27.23 12.12 5.49
N PRO A 56 27.42 10.79 5.37
CA PRO A 56 26.48 10.01 4.56
C PRO A 56 25.08 10.20 5.13
N VAL A 57 24.16 10.57 4.26
CA VAL A 57 22.74 10.66 4.61
C VAL A 57 22.23 9.24 4.66
N GLY A 58 21.69 8.81 5.78
CA GLY A 58 21.01 7.54 5.90
C GLY A 58 19.76 7.55 5.04
N ALA A 59 19.42 6.40 4.47
CA ALA A 59 18.18 6.20 3.74
C ALA A 59 17.38 5.04 4.32
N CYS A 60 16.09 5.00 4.03
CA CYS A 60 15.21 3.95 4.49
C CYS A 60 15.55 2.62 3.82
N THR A 61 15.84 1.60 4.61
CA THR A 61 16.11 0.23 4.14
C THR A 61 15.01 -0.76 4.51
N ASP A 62 13.88 -0.26 4.98
CA ASP A 62 12.69 -1.06 5.18
C ASP A 62 11.94 -1.20 3.84
N ALA A 63 11.86 -2.42 3.32
CA ALA A 63 11.23 -2.70 2.03
C ALA A 63 9.71 -2.42 1.99
N THR A 64 9.09 -2.19 3.13
CA THR A 64 7.66 -1.84 3.24
C THR A 64 7.41 -0.34 3.19
N ALA A 65 8.46 0.47 3.30
CA ALA A 65 8.36 1.92 3.25
C ALA A 65 8.19 2.45 1.82
N THR A 66 7.45 3.54 1.65
CA THR A 66 7.22 4.19 0.35
C THR A 66 8.48 4.83 -0.24
N ASN A 67 9.44 5.18 0.63
CA ASN A 67 10.73 5.74 0.27
C ASN A 67 11.89 4.75 0.46
N TYR A 68 11.60 3.44 0.32
CA TYR A 68 12.63 2.39 0.36
C TYR A 68 13.73 2.63 -0.66
N ASP A 69 14.98 2.55 -0.22
CA ASP A 69 16.17 2.67 -1.05
C ASP A 69 17.02 1.38 -0.93
N ALA A 70 16.96 0.53 -1.93
CA ALA A 70 17.76 -0.71 -1.98
C ALA A 70 19.25 -0.46 -2.14
N ASP A 71 19.65 0.71 -2.62
CA ASP A 71 21.04 1.10 -2.86
C ASP A 71 21.60 1.95 -1.69
N ALA A 72 20.87 2.10 -0.60
CA ALA A 72 21.27 2.85 0.58
C ALA A 72 22.61 2.36 1.12
N GLN A 73 23.60 3.25 1.22
CA GLN A 73 24.90 2.94 1.80
C GLN A 73 24.88 2.81 3.33
N TYR A 74 23.90 3.45 3.97
CA TYR A 74 23.68 3.41 5.42
C TYR A 74 22.19 3.33 5.70
N SER A 75 21.81 2.38 6.54
CA SER A 75 20.44 2.24 7.01
C SER A 75 20.10 3.30 8.05
N ASP A 76 19.08 4.08 7.78
CA ASP A 76 18.45 4.96 8.76
C ASP A 76 16.93 4.79 8.64
N ASN A 77 16.38 3.83 9.38
CA ASN A 77 14.96 3.56 9.34
C ASN A 77 14.12 4.63 10.09
N SER A 78 14.76 5.63 10.71
CA SER A 78 14.04 6.79 11.26
C SER A 78 13.55 7.77 10.19
N VAL A 79 14.05 7.63 8.95
CA VAL A 79 13.61 8.43 7.80
C VAL A 79 12.65 7.68 6.88
N CYS A 80 12.23 6.46 7.26
CA CYS A 80 11.24 5.71 6.50
C CYS A 80 9.89 6.42 6.55
N GLU A 81 9.29 6.54 5.38
CA GLU A 81 7.92 7.00 5.19
C GLU A 81 7.07 5.78 4.84
N TYR A 82 5.95 5.62 5.50
CA TYR A 82 5.01 4.54 5.21
C TYR A 82 3.76 5.11 4.57
N ALA A 83 3.08 4.32 3.75
CA ALA A 83 1.77 4.72 3.26
C ALA A 83 0.83 4.89 4.47
N GLU A 84 0.06 5.96 4.46
CA GLU A 84 -1.03 6.11 5.41
C GLU A 84 -1.97 4.92 5.24
N CYS A 85 -2.23 4.20 6.33
CA CYS A 85 -3.18 3.11 6.31
C CYS A 85 -4.60 3.65 6.49
N ASP A 86 -5.47 3.20 5.62
CA ASP A 86 -6.91 3.38 5.76
C ASP A 86 -7.58 2.01 5.79
N LEU A 87 -8.87 1.98 6.05
CA LEU A 87 -9.68 0.77 5.91
C LEU A 87 -9.55 0.21 4.49
N PHE A 88 -9.65 -1.11 4.35
CA PHE A 88 -9.66 -1.71 3.03
C PHE A 88 -10.56 -2.94 2.96
N ILE A 89 -10.91 -3.34 1.73
CA ILE A 89 -11.68 -4.54 1.44
C ILE A 89 -10.75 -5.74 1.64
N SER A 90 -10.99 -6.54 2.69
CA SER A 90 -10.17 -7.70 3.05
C SER A 90 -10.66 -8.99 2.43
N GLU A 91 -11.97 -9.13 2.20
CA GLU A 91 -12.54 -10.32 1.59
C GLU A 91 -13.73 -9.99 0.70
N TYR A 92 -13.87 -10.78 -0.37
CA TYR A 92 -15.01 -10.74 -1.27
C TYR A 92 -15.43 -12.16 -1.60
N GLY A 93 -16.70 -12.49 -1.41
CA GLY A 93 -17.23 -13.80 -1.71
C GLY A 93 -18.49 -13.75 -2.56
N VAL A 94 -18.48 -14.54 -3.65
CA VAL A 94 -19.65 -14.89 -4.47
C VAL A 94 -19.68 -16.38 -4.66
N GLY A 95 -20.57 -17.04 -3.92
CA GLY A 95 -20.73 -18.47 -3.91
C GLY A 95 -22.08 -18.94 -4.45
N SER A 96 -22.48 -20.12 -4.04
CA SER A 96 -23.74 -20.73 -4.47
C SER A 96 -24.95 -20.00 -3.87
N GLY A 97 -26.01 -19.86 -4.66
CA GLY A 97 -27.27 -19.25 -4.21
C GLY A 97 -27.10 -17.77 -3.84
N SER A 98 -27.31 -17.47 -2.56
CA SER A 98 -27.20 -16.10 -2.01
C SER A 98 -25.93 -15.91 -1.18
N ASN A 99 -24.96 -16.79 -1.26
CA ASN A 99 -23.68 -16.67 -0.55
C ASN A 99 -22.87 -15.53 -1.14
N ARG A 100 -23.08 -14.33 -0.61
CA ARG A 100 -22.41 -13.10 -1.04
C ARG A 100 -22.02 -12.28 0.18
N TRP A 101 -20.78 -11.87 0.24
CA TRP A 101 -20.27 -11.03 1.32
C TRP A 101 -19.11 -10.15 0.85
N VAL A 102 -18.91 -9.07 1.57
CA VAL A 102 -17.75 -8.20 1.48
C VAL A 102 -17.30 -7.94 2.91
N GLU A 103 -16.01 -8.01 3.16
CA GLU A 103 -15.41 -7.73 4.44
C GLU A 103 -14.48 -6.53 4.33
N ILE A 104 -14.55 -5.65 5.31
CA ILE A 104 -13.70 -4.46 5.46
C ILE A 104 -12.83 -4.66 6.69
N TYR A 105 -11.54 -4.45 6.56
CA TYR A 105 -10.56 -4.59 7.64
C TYR A 105 -10.00 -3.24 8.07
N ASN A 106 -9.74 -3.11 9.37
CA ASN A 106 -9.10 -1.94 9.95
C ASN A 106 -7.62 -2.22 10.31
N PRO A 107 -6.65 -1.83 9.46
CA PRO A 107 -5.22 -2.00 9.72
C PRO A 107 -4.62 -0.86 10.57
N THR A 108 -5.38 0.19 10.88
CA THR A 108 -4.84 1.49 11.32
C THR A 108 -4.25 1.50 12.74
N GLY A 109 -4.46 0.45 13.52
CA GLY A 109 -3.97 0.37 14.89
C GLY A 109 -4.80 1.15 15.93
N PHE A 110 -5.91 1.79 15.54
CA PHE A 110 -6.89 2.47 16.42
C PHE A 110 -8.30 2.24 15.89
N ASP A 111 -9.28 2.54 16.75
CA ASP A 111 -10.69 2.39 16.43
C ASP A 111 -11.14 3.46 15.44
N VAL A 112 -11.85 3.07 14.39
CA VAL A 112 -12.32 3.94 13.30
C VAL A 112 -13.84 3.99 13.28
N SER A 113 -14.42 5.20 13.20
CA SER A 113 -15.87 5.39 12.97
C SER A 113 -16.20 5.10 11.50
N LEU A 114 -17.20 4.26 11.26
CA LEU A 114 -17.68 3.99 9.90
C LEU A 114 -18.68 5.03 9.40
N ASP A 115 -19.08 6.02 10.23
CA ASP A 115 -20.03 7.09 9.84
C ASP A 115 -19.45 7.97 8.70
N ASP A 116 -18.12 8.07 8.60
CA ASP A 116 -17.41 8.84 7.57
C ASP A 116 -17.04 8.01 6.36
N TYR A 117 -17.47 6.74 6.31
CA TYR A 117 -17.20 5.82 5.22
C TYR A 117 -18.48 5.37 4.51
N ALA A 118 -18.32 4.99 3.26
CA ALA A 118 -19.38 4.37 2.46
C ALA A 118 -18.79 3.37 1.46
N TRP A 119 -19.66 2.53 0.88
CA TRP A 119 -19.30 1.60 -0.16
C TRP A 119 -20.23 1.75 -1.39
N PRO A 120 -20.11 2.87 -2.12
CA PRO A 120 -20.90 3.11 -3.32
C PRO A 120 -20.59 2.05 -4.39
N ASN A 121 -21.59 1.74 -5.22
CA ASN A 121 -21.44 0.72 -6.25
C ASN A 121 -22.11 1.07 -7.57
N VAL A 122 -21.66 0.36 -8.61
CA VAL A 122 -22.29 0.26 -9.92
C VAL A 122 -22.75 -1.18 -10.11
N SER A 123 -24.05 -1.37 -10.25
CA SER A 123 -24.69 -2.70 -10.27
C SER A 123 -24.58 -3.40 -11.62
N ASN A 124 -24.70 -2.65 -12.71
CA ASN A 124 -24.59 -3.11 -14.08
C ASN A 124 -23.96 -1.99 -14.91
N SER A 125 -24.04 -2.04 -16.23
CA SER A 125 -23.53 -0.93 -17.05
C SER A 125 -24.08 0.40 -16.57
N ASN A 126 -23.17 1.30 -16.14
CA ASN A 126 -23.55 2.62 -15.68
C ASN A 126 -23.98 3.49 -16.87
N ASN A 127 -25.17 4.08 -16.78
CA ASN A 127 -25.61 5.06 -17.77
C ASN A 127 -24.88 6.41 -17.66
N PHE A 128 -24.05 6.57 -16.63
CA PHE A 128 -23.29 7.79 -16.33
C PHE A 128 -21.83 7.42 -16.04
N PRO A 129 -20.99 7.22 -17.06
CA PRO A 129 -19.57 6.94 -16.89
C PRO A 129 -18.89 7.96 -15.96
N GLY A 130 -18.08 7.48 -15.01
CA GLY A 130 -17.40 8.33 -14.06
C GLY A 130 -18.22 8.66 -12.80
N SER A 131 -19.32 7.94 -12.53
CA SER A 131 -20.18 8.14 -11.37
C SER A 131 -20.69 6.79 -10.85
N TYR A 132 -20.90 6.67 -9.55
CA TYR A 132 -21.59 5.53 -8.95
C TYR A 132 -23.12 5.61 -9.21
N GLU A 133 -23.79 4.45 -9.11
CA GLU A 133 -25.26 4.40 -9.19
C GLU A 133 -25.91 4.51 -7.80
N TYR A 134 -25.33 3.86 -6.80
CA TYR A 134 -25.89 3.74 -5.46
C TYR A 134 -24.86 4.13 -4.41
N TRP A 135 -25.28 4.97 -3.48
CA TRP A 135 -24.49 5.30 -2.29
C TRP A 135 -24.95 4.42 -1.13
N ASN A 136 -24.06 3.59 -0.61
CA ASN A 136 -24.37 2.67 0.48
C ASN A 136 -23.51 3.03 1.69
N GLY A 137 -24.15 3.31 2.81
CA GLY A 137 -23.49 3.54 4.09
C GLY A 137 -23.41 2.28 4.95
N PHE A 138 -22.60 2.35 5.97
CA PHE A 138 -22.53 1.37 7.05
C PHE A 138 -23.61 1.64 8.12
N ASN A 139 -23.75 0.73 9.10
CA ASN A 139 -24.64 0.95 10.23
C ASN A 139 -24.19 2.19 11.02
N GLU A 140 -25.10 3.14 11.24
CA GLU A 140 -24.82 4.41 11.94
C GLU A 140 -24.25 4.16 13.35
N GLY A 141 -23.18 4.91 13.67
CA GLY A 141 -22.50 4.85 14.97
C GLY A 141 -21.63 3.62 15.17
N HIS A 142 -21.38 2.82 14.13
CA HIS A 142 -20.48 1.66 14.26
C HIS A 142 -19.03 2.11 14.34
N ILE A 143 -18.33 1.59 15.32
CA ILE A 143 -16.90 1.79 15.53
C ILE A 143 -16.20 0.46 15.20
N LEU A 144 -15.37 0.45 14.19
CA LEU A 144 -14.56 -0.70 13.80
C LEU A 144 -13.25 -0.68 14.59
N ALA A 145 -13.08 -1.65 15.47
CA ALA A 145 -11.90 -1.70 16.35
C ALA A 145 -10.61 -1.96 15.54
N ALA A 146 -9.48 -1.53 16.11
CA ALA A 146 -8.17 -1.78 15.53
C ALA A 146 -7.91 -3.29 15.33
N GLY A 147 -7.55 -3.67 14.10
CA GLY A 147 -7.28 -5.06 13.73
C GLY A 147 -8.51 -5.94 13.58
N ASP A 148 -9.71 -5.36 13.59
CA ASP A 148 -10.99 -6.06 13.45
C ASP A 148 -11.56 -5.89 12.03
N VAL A 149 -12.62 -6.62 11.73
CA VAL A 149 -13.30 -6.62 10.43
C VAL A 149 -14.77 -6.22 10.57
N TYR A 150 -15.34 -5.69 9.49
CA TYR A 150 -16.78 -5.45 9.34
C TYR A 150 -17.31 -6.22 8.15
N VAL A 151 -18.25 -7.12 8.39
CA VAL A 151 -18.79 -8.03 7.38
C VAL A 151 -20.17 -7.58 6.90
N LEU A 152 -20.25 -7.32 5.59
CA LEU A 152 -21.50 -7.08 4.85
C LEU A 152 -21.91 -8.39 4.19
N ALA A 153 -23.12 -8.89 4.42
CA ALA A 153 -23.59 -10.15 3.87
C ALA A 153 -24.99 -10.06 3.24
N HIS A 154 -25.27 -10.93 2.26
CA HIS A 154 -26.64 -11.10 1.81
C HIS A 154 -27.50 -11.73 2.91
N PRO A 155 -28.76 -11.27 3.16
CA PRO A 155 -29.57 -11.78 4.26
C PRO A 155 -29.94 -13.28 4.15
N ASP A 156 -29.84 -13.87 2.97
CA ASP A 156 -30.07 -15.29 2.72
C ASP A 156 -28.76 -16.07 2.49
N ALA A 157 -27.62 -15.55 2.93
CA ALA A 157 -26.34 -16.26 2.86
C ALA A 157 -26.29 -17.45 3.83
N ASP A 158 -25.29 -18.30 3.68
CA ASP A 158 -25.06 -19.43 4.59
C ASP A 158 -24.94 -18.95 6.04
N ALA A 159 -25.35 -19.82 6.97
CA ALA A 159 -25.31 -19.50 8.39
C ALA A 159 -23.89 -19.18 8.91
N ALA A 160 -22.86 -19.72 8.29
CA ALA A 160 -21.48 -19.43 8.65
C ALA A 160 -21.12 -17.98 8.33
N VAL A 161 -21.52 -17.45 7.16
CA VAL A 161 -21.32 -16.04 6.79
C VAL A 161 -22.18 -15.12 7.66
N LEU A 162 -23.45 -15.49 7.89
CA LEU A 162 -24.37 -14.70 8.71
C LEU A 162 -23.97 -14.63 10.19
N ALA A 163 -23.18 -15.59 10.68
CA ALA A 163 -22.68 -15.59 12.05
C ALA A 163 -21.62 -14.49 12.28
N GLU A 164 -20.91 -14.11 11.23
CA GLU A 164 -19.87 -13.05 11.24
C GLU A 164 -20.40 -11.70 10.73
N ALA A 165 -21.63 -11.65 10.19
CA ALA A 165 -22.16 -10.46 9.54
C ALA A 165 -22.57 -9.36 10.54
N ASP A 166 -21.99 -8.16 10.40
CA ASP A 166 -22.35 -6.95 11.11
C ASP A 166 -23.56 -6.24 10.48
N GLN A 167 -23.68 -6.38 9.16
CA GLN A 167 -24.77 -5.77 8.40
C GLN A 167 -25.23 -6.71 7.28
N THR A 168 -26.53 -6.75 7.05
CA THR A 168 -27.07 -7.47 5.89
C THR A 168 -27.60 -6.49 4.83
N PHE A 169 -27.36 -6.83 3.56
CA PHE A 169 -27.81 -6.03 2.43
C PHE A 169 -28.29 -6.93 1.28
N PRO A 170 -29.54 -6.81 0.81
CA PRO A 170 -30.13 -7.75 -0.15
C PRO A 170 -29.61 -7.58 -1.59
N TYR A 171 -28.94 -6.45 -1.88
CA TYR A 171 -28.41 -6.14 -3.20
C TYR A 171 -26.88 -6.23 -3.24
N MET A 172 -26.32 -7.24 -2.54
CA MET A 172 -24.89 -7.49 -2.54
C MET A 172 -24.36 -7.72 -3.96
N PRO A 173 -23.12 -7.29 -4.26
CA PRO A 173 -22.44 -7.58 -5.51
C PRO A 173 -22.52 -9.07 -5.86
N ASP A 174 -22.76 -9.40 -7.13
CA ASP A 174 -22.94 -10.77 -7.60
C ASP A 174 -21.93 -11.20 -8.68
N GLY A 175 -20.80 -10.52 -8.71
CA GLY A 175 -19.67 -10.83 -9.59
C GLY A 175 -19.47 -9.84 -10.73
N ASN A 176 -20.49 -9.12 -11.14
CA ASN A 176 -20.40 -8.13 -12.22
C ASN A 176 -20.50 -6.67 -11.75
N ALA A 177 -20.75 -6.43 -10.47
CA ALA A 177 -20.76 -5.09 -9.90
C ALA A 177 -19.34 -4.60 -9.60
N GLY A 178 -19.08 -3.33 -9.86
CA GLY A 178 -17.93 -2.60 -9.35
C GLY A 178 -18.33 -1.82 -8.10
N PHE A 179 -17.48 -1.75 -7.10
CA PHE A 179 -17.71 -0.94 -5.91
C PHE A 179 -16.40 -0.40 -5.34
N ALA A 180 -16.50 0.62 -4.52
CA ALA A 180 -15.35 1.17 -3.82
C ALA A 180 -15.66 1.28 -2.33
N LEU A 181 -14.63 1.25 -1.51
CA LEU A 181 -14.65 1.80 -0.17
C LEU A 181 -14.20 3.25 -0.27
N VAL A 182 -14.97 4.17 0.26
CA VAL A 182 -14.68 5.60 0.20
C VAL A 182 -14.75 6.24 1.56
N HIS A 183 -13.97 7.29 1.76
CA HIS A 183 -13.99 8.14 2.94
C HIS A 183 -14.55 9.50 2.54
N GLY A 184 -15.59 9.97 3.23
CA GLY A 184 -16.27 11.22 2.96
C GLY A 184 -17.78 11.09 2.74
N THR A 185 -18.35 12.02 2.01
CA THR A 185 -19.79 12.12 1.74
C THR A 185 -20.12 11.87 0.28
N ALA A 186 -21.39 11.67 -0.04
CA ALA A 186 -21.83 11.43 -1.41
C ALA A 186 -21.46 12.55 -2.42
N ASP A 187 -21.27 13.77 -1.93
CA ASP A 187 -20.91 14.93 -2.74
C ASP A 187 -19.40 15.20 -2.77
N ASP A 188 -18.63 14.67 -1.78
CA ASP A 188 -17.20 14.89 -1.63
C ASP A 188 -16.56 13.71 -0.88
N PHE A 189 -15.85 12.86 -1.59
CA PHE A 189 -15.22 11.66 -1.05
C PHE A 189 -13.89 11.34 -1.73
N VAL A 190 -13.07 10.58 -1.04
CA VAL A 190 -11.84 9.98 -1.55
C VAL A 190 -12.02 8.46 -1.63
N ILE A 191 -11.60 7.85 -2.74
CA ILE A 191 -11.57 6.39 -2.86
C ILE A 191 -10.36 5.89 -2.08
N VAL A 192 -10.58 5.01 -1.11
CA VAL A 192 -9.53 4.39 -0.30
C VAL A 192 -9.22 2.97 -0.76
N ASP A 193 -10.23 2.29 -1.34
CA ASP A 193 -10.04 0.99 -1.98
C ASP A 193 -11.10 0.77 -3.06
N MET A 194 -10.77 0.08 -4.14
CA MET A 194 -11.71 -0.16 -5.24
C MET A 194 -11.68 -1.62 -5.67
N PHE A 195 -12.87 -2.16 -5.90
CA PHE A 195 -13.07 -3.50 -6.43
C PHE A 195 -13.69 -3.43 -7.83
N ALA A 196 -12.94 -3.86 -8.82
CA ALA A 196 -13.31 -3.78 -10.23
C ALA A 196 -13.52 -2.33 -10.71
N ASN A 197 -14.41 -2.07 -11.65
CA ASN A 197 -14.68 -0.73 -12.13
C ASN A 197 -15.88 -0.10 -11.40
N PHE A 198 -15.60 0.73 -10.42
CA PHE A 198 -16.57 1.51 -9.68
C PHE A 198 -17.11 2.72 -10.48
N GLU A 199 -16.25 3.35 -11.30
CA GLU A 199 -16.59 4.61 -11.97
C GLU A 199 -17.28 4.42 -13.31
N GLY A 200 -17.43 3.19 -13.81
CA GLY A 200 -17.72 3.18 -15.13
C GLY A 200 -18.44 2.11 -15.84
N ASP A 201 -18.18 2.12 -17.06
CA ASP A 201 -18.79 1.41 -18.13
C ASP A 201 -18.37 -0.05 -18.13
N ASN A 202 -19.21 -0.91 -17.62
CA ASN A 202 -18.99 -2.36 -17.67
C ASN A 202 -19.47 -2.96 -18.98
N ASP A 203 -19.64 -2.23 -20.02
CA ASP A 203 -19.97 -2.56 -21.41
C ASP A 203 -20.19 -4.05 -21.71
N GLY A 204 -21.16 -4.67 -21.03
CA GLY A 204 -21.52 -6.06 -21.25
C GLY A 204 -20.49 -7.09 -20.73
N ILE A 205 -19.57 -6.70 -19.88
CA ILE A 205 -18.69 -7.60 -19.14
C ILE A 205 -19.56 -8.41 -18.19
N GLY A 206 -19.56 -9.73 -18.34
CA GLY A 206 -20.33 -10.59 -17.47
C GLY A 206 -19.75 -10.65 -16.05
N PHE A 207 -18.44 -10.80 -15.93
CA PHE A 207 -17.69 -10.85 -14.68
C PHE A 207 -16.29 -10.29 -14.90
N TRP A 208 -15.71 -9.70 -13.86
CA TRP A 208 -14.36 -9.15 -13.92
C TRP A 208 -13.31 -10.26 -13.84
N SER A 209 -12.19 -10.08 -14.52
CA SER A 209 -11.01 -10.89 -14.27
C SER A 209 -10.41 -10.55 -12.91
N VAL A 210 -9.70 -11.49 -12.32
CA VAL A 210 -8.95 -11.26 -11.06
C VAL A 210 -7.48 -11.06 -11.38
N CYS A 211 -6.91 -9.95 -10.98
CA CYS A 211 -5.51 -9.59 -11.23
C CYS A 211 -5.09 -9.74 -12.71
N GLY A 212 -6.00 -9.46 -13.65
CA GLY A 212 -5.75 -9.61 -15.08
C GLY A 212 -5.80 -11.06 -15.60
N ASP A 213 -5.98 -12.06 -14.76
CA ASP A 213 -6.15 -13.45 -15.19
C ASP A 213 -7.59 -13.70 -15.64
N SER A 214 -7.81 -13.77 -16.95
CA SER A 214 -9.14 -14.01 -17.53
C SER A 214 -9.70 -15.41 -17.28
N THR A 215 -8.91 -16.32 -16.71
CA THR A 215 -9.36 -17.68 -16.34
C THR A 215 -9.99 -17.72 -14.94
N VAL A 216 -9.74 -16.69 -14.14
CA VAL A 216 -10.34 -16.50 -12.82
C VAL A 216 -11.23 -15.26 -12.86
N THR A 217 -12.48 -15.40 -12.44
CA THR A 217 -13.44 -14.29 -12.45
C THR A 217 -14.04 -14.08 -11.07
N THR A 218 -14.63 -12.92 -10.87
CA THR A 218 -15.32 -12.52 -9.63
C THR A 218 -16.62 -13.28 -9.35
N ASN A 219 -16.96 -14.28 -10.17
CA ASN A 219 -18.11 -15.15 -9.97
C ASN A 219 -17.66 -16.55 -9.50
N ASN A 220 -18.38 -17.13 -8.56
CA ASN A 220 -18.08 -18.43 -7.95
C ASN A 220 -16.65 -18.51 -7.37
N VAL A 221 -16.29 -17.53 -6.57
CA VAL A 221 -14.98 -17.38 -5.99
C VAL A 221 -15.07 -16.77 -4.59
N THR A 222 -14.12 -17.10 -3.73
CA THR A 222 -13.78 -16.37 -2.53
C THR A 222 -12.40 -15.74 -2.74
N LEU A 223 -12.30 -14.44 -2.59
CA LEU A 223 -11.08 -13.66 -2.69
C LEU A 223 -10.73 -13.12 -1.31
N VAL A 224 -9.57 -13.45 -0.81
CA VAL A 224 -9.03 -12.92 0.44
C VAL A 224 -7.84 -12.04 0.10
N ARG A 225 -7.82 -10.79 0.58
CA ARG A 225 -6.69 -9.92 0.30
C ARG A 225 -5.42 -10.53 0.89
N ASN A 226 -4.39 -10.60 0.07
CA ASN A 226 -3.11 -11.12 0.52
C ASN A 226 -2.54 -10.21 1.62
N ALA A 227 -2.06 -10.81 2.70
CA ALA A 227 -1.64 -10.11 3.92
C ALA A 227 -0.58 -9.01 3.73
N ALA A 228 0.11 -8.99 2.60
CA ALA A 228 1.12 -7.97 2.28
C ALA A 228 0.53 -6.70 1.61
N PHE A 229 -0.76 -6.70 1.25
CA PHE A 229 -1.38 -5.61 0.48
C PHE A 229 -2.42 -4.86 1.29
N GLN A 230 -2.42 -3.54 1.15
CA GLN A 230 -3.46 -2.64 1.60
C GLN A 230 -4.55 -2.47 0.53
N GLY A 231 -5.47 -1.53 0.79
CA GLY A 231 -6.41 -1.03 -0.19
C GLY A 231 -5.73 -0.46 -1.44
N ASN A 232 -6.37 -0.61 -2.57
CA ASN A 232 -5.90 -0.16 -3.85
C ASN A 232 -6.99 0.70 -4.54
N PRO A 233 -6.87 2.04 -4.51
CA PRO A 233 -7.87 2.90 -5.13
C PRO A 233 -7.87 2.84 -6.67
N ASN A 234 -6.90 2.14 -7.26
CA ASN A 234 -6.81 1.96 -8.71
C ASN A 234 -6.30 0.55 -9.07
N PRO A 235 -7.14 -0.50 -8.95
CA PRO A 235 -6.73 -1.88 -9.22
C PRO A 235 -6.38 -2.16 -10.68
N SER A 236 -6.66 -1.25 -11.58
CA SER A 236 -6.31 -1.42 -13.01
C SER A 236 -4.88 -1.09 -13.34
N GLY A 237 -4.16 -0.38 -12.48
CA GLY A 237 -2.75 0.01 -12.57
C GLY A 237 -2.08 0.01 -13.94
N GLU A 238 -0.87 0.52 -14.02
CA GLU A 238 -0.09 0.53 -15.28
C GLU A 238 0.23 -0.89 -15.82
N ASP A 239 0.23 -1.91 -14.95
CA ASP A 239 0.57 -3.29 -15.31
C ASP A 239 -0.55 -4.03 -16.04
N LEU A 240 -1.76 -3.49 -16.08
CA LEU A 240 -2.95 -4.09 -16.69
C LEU A 240 -3.43 -3.34 -17.93
N THR A 241 -2.53 -2.69 -18.63
CA THR A 241 -2.82 -2.05 -19.91
C THR A 241 -2.83 -3.11 -21.00
N SER A 242 -3.90 -3.18 -21.80
CA SER A 242 -3.97 -4.06 -22.96
C SER A 242 -2.95 -3.64 -24.05
N GLU A 243 -2.66 -4.55 -24.99
CA GLU A 243 -1.70 -4.29 -26.10
C GLU A 243 -2.05 -3.06 -26.94
N ASP A 244 -3.33 -2.65 -26.97
CA ASP A 244 -3.78 -1.44 -27.68
C ASP A 244 -3.68 -0.16 -26.83
N GLY A 245 -3.18 -0.25 -25.59
CA GLY A 245 -2.98 0.87 -24.67
C GLY A 245 -4.25 1.29 -23.92
N THR A 246 -5.30 0.48 -23.96
CA THR A 246 -6.51 0.74 -23.17
C THR A 246 -6.36 0.18 -21.76
N THR A 247 -6.94 0.87 -20.76
CA THR A 247 -6.96 0.39 -19.38
C THR A 247 -7.90 -0.80 -19.25
N VAL A 248 -7.40 -1.87 -18.64
CA VAL A 248 -8.17 -3.08 -18.34
C VAL A 248 -8.56 -3.05 -16.86
N PHE A 249 -9.84 -2.93 -16.57
CA PHE A 249 -10.35 -3.01 -15.21
C PHE A 249 -10.42 -4.47 -14.74
N THR A 250 -9.97 -4.71 -13.54
CA THR A 250 -9.96 -6.04 -12.91
C THR A 250 -10.35 -5.92 -11.44
N ALA A 251 -10.70 -7.04 -10.84
CA ALA A 251 -10.81 -7.13 -9.38
C ALA A 251 -9.42 -7.36 -8.80
N GLY A 252 -8.72 -6.28 -8.55
CA GLY A 252 -7.36 -6.32 -8.04
C GLY A 252 -6.28 -6.28 -9.11
N SER A 253 -5.09 -5.94 -8.69
CA SER A 253 -3.90 -5.72 -9.51
C SER A 253 -2.79 -6.73 -9.22
N LEU A 254 -1.79 -6.74 -10.11
CA LEU A 254 -0.51 -7.35 -9.84
C LEU A 254 0.47 -6.30 -9.33
N ALA A 255 1.07 -6.54 -8.17
CA ALA A 255 2.22 -5.76 -7.72
C ALA A 255 3.47 -6.65 -7.74
N ALA A 256 4.49 -6.24 -8.47
CA ALA A 256 5.70 -7.05 -8.71
C ALA A 256 5.40 -8.50 -9.17
N GLY A 257 4.32 -8.70 -9.91
CA GLY A 257 3.88 -10.02 -10.37
C GLY A 257 3.13 -10.87 -9.35
N VAL A 258 2.77 -10.31 -8.19
CA VAL A 258 1.97 -10.96 -7.16
C VAL A 258 0.57 -10.36 -7.17
N CYS A 259 -0.46 -11.22 -7.23
CA CYS A 259 -1.84 -10.78 -7.13
C CYS A 259 -2.15 -10.30 -5.71
N GLU A 260 -2.86 -9.19 -5.59
CA GLU A 260 -3.29 -8.68 -4.27
C GLU A 260 -4.38 -9.52 -3.61
N TRP A 261 -4.90 -10.53 -4.32
CA TRP A 261 -5.89 -11.48 -3.82
C TRP A 261 -5.34 -12.90 -3.79
N ASP A 262 -5.51 -13.57 -2.67
CA ASP A 262 -5.46 -15.02 -2.56
C ASP A 262 -6.80 -15.60 -2.99
N ILE A 263 -6.79 -16.57 -3.91
CA ILE A 263 -7.99 -17.08 -4.59
C ILE A 263 -8.39 -18.43 -4.02
N TYR A 264 -9.61 -18.52 -3.52
CA TYR A 264 -10.19 -19.71 -2.94
C TYR A 264 -11.44 -20.18 -3.72
N PRO A 265 -11.83 -21.46 -3.61
CA PRO A 265 -13.08 -21.92 -4.20
C PRO A 265 -14.30 -21.14 -3.67
N ALA A 266 -15.35 -21.10 -4.46
CA ALA A 266 -16.64 -20.60 -4.00
C ALA A 266 -17.10 -21.33 -2.73
N ASP A 267 -17.83 -20.62 -1.86
CA ASP A 267 -18.32 -21.15 -0.58
C ASP A 267 -17.21 -21.58 0.40
N ASP A 268 -15.99 -21.03 0.25
CA ASP A 268 -14.97 -21.13 1.28
C ASP A 268 -15.18 -20.01 2.32
N PHE A 269 -15.79 -20.37 3.45
CA PHE A 269 -16.11 -19.45 4.55
C PHE A 269 -15.05 -19.46 5.65
N SER A 270 -13.89 -20.07 5.41
CA SER A 270 -12.88 -20.25 6.47
C SER A 270 -12.14 -18.98 6.85
N HIS A 271 -12.30 -17.91 6.06
CA HIS A 271 -11.62 -16.64 6.25
C HIS A 271 -12.54 -15.52 6.75
N VAL A 272 -13.86 -15.61 6.49
CA VAL A 272 -14.81 -14.56 6.86
C VAL A 272 -14.82 -14.29 8.38
N GLY A 273 -14.84 -13.02 8.75
CA GLY A 273 -14.78 -12.58 10.14
C GLY A 273 -13.37 -12.43 10.71
N ASN A 274 -12.31 -12.57 9.87
CA ASN A 274 -10.94 -12.47 10.34
C ASN A 274 -9.96 -12.18 9.20
N HIS A 275 -9.17 -11.14 9.34
CA HIS A 275 -8.10 -10.82 8.40
C HIS A 275 -6.77 -10.55 9.13
N MET A 276 -5.65 -10.86 8.46
CA MET A 276 -4.32 -10.53 8.95
C MET A 276 -3.59 -9.66 7.92
N TYR A 277 -3.14 -8.49 8.35
CA TYR A 277 -2.28 -7.62 7.57
C TYR A 277 -0.85 -7.68 8.12
N SER A 278 0.13 -7.91 7.24
CA SER A 278 1.55 -8.03 7.61
C SER A 278 2.38 -6.81 7.20
N GLY A 279 1.76 -5.83 6.53
CA GLY A 279 2.41 -4.58 6.19
C GLY A 279 2.60 -3.69 7.43
N SER A 280 3.38 -2.64 7.29
CA SER A 280 3.52 -1.60 8.29
C SER A 280 2.67 -0.40 7.92
N CYS A 281 1.89 0.06 8.88
CA CYS A 281 1.19 1.33 8.82
C CYS A 281 1.90 2.32 9.73
N GLU A 282 2.18 3.51 9.26
CA GLU A 282 2.45 4.60 10.19
C GLU A 282 1.13 4.92 10.90
N ALA A 283 1.14 4.84 12.23
CA ALA A 283 -0.02 5.32 12.98
C ALA A 283 -0.19 6.81 12.64
N PRO A 284 -1.34 7.22 12.11
CA PRO A 284 -1.53 8.63 11.81
C PRO A 284 -1.30 9.43 13.07
N VAL A 285 -0.54 10.49 12.93
CA VAL A 285 -0.25 11.39 14.05
C VAL A 285 -1.56 12.09 14.40
N GLY A 286 -2.14 11.71 15.51
CA GLY A 286 -3.36 12.36 16.03
C GLY A 286 -3.10 13.86 16.18
N ALA A 287 -4.03 14.68 15.71
CA ALA A 287 -3.99 16.12 15.88
C ALA A 287 -5.10 16.62 16.81
N CYS A 288 -4.90 17.80 17.35
CA CYS A 288 -5.87 18.41 18.25
C CYS A 288 -7.11 18.87 17.48
N THR A 289 -8.27 18.28 17.77
CA THR A 289 -9.57 18.67 17.17
C THR A 289 -10.41 19.55 18.12
N ASP A 290 -9.86 20.00 19.24
CA ASP A 290 -10.53 20.97 20.10
C ASP A 290 -10.36 22.40 19.52
N ALA A 291 -11.44 22.97 19.01
CA ALA A 291 -11.46 24.31 18.41
C ALA A 291 -11.05 25.45 19.38
N THR A 292 -10.90 25.17 20.68
CA THR A 292 -10.43 26.13 21.68
C THR A 292 -8.91 26.06 21.90
N ALA A 293 -8.24 25.07 21.34
CA ALA A 293 -6.80 24.91 21.45
C ALA A 293 -6.04 25.82 20.48
N THR A 294 -4.81 26.19 20.83
CA THR A 294 -3.95 27.04 20.00
C THR A 294 -3.37 26.32 18.79
N ASN A 295 -3.30 24.99 18.86
CA ASN A 295 -2.86 24.08 17.80
C ASN A 295 -4.02 23.25 17.23
N TYR A 296 -5.24 23.82 17.21
CA TYR A 296 -6.39 23.21 16.57
C TYR A 296 -6.11 22.93 15.09
N ASP A 297 -6.38 21.73 14.68
CA ASP A 297 -6.31 21.28 13.29
C ASP A 297 -7.70 20.82 12.82
N ALA A 298 -8.29 21.57 11.90
CA ALA A 298 -9.61 21.30 11.35
C ALA A 298 -9.56 20.14 10.32
N ASP A 299 -8.37 19.87 9.75
CA ASP A 299 -8.15 18.86 8.73
C ASP A 299 -7.56 17.57 9.33
N ALA A 300 -7.53 17.47 10.67
CA ALA A 300 -7.04 16.28 11.36
C ALA A 300 -7.86 15.05 10.97
N GLN A 301 -7.21 14.04 10.43
CA GLN A 301 -7.85 12.77 10.10
C GLN A 301 -8.27 11.99 11.37
N TYR A 302 -7.54 12.21 12.47
CA TYR A 302 -7.81 11.56 13.76
C TYR A 302 -7.70 12.56 14.89
N SER A 303 -8.67 12.46 15.81
CA SER A 303 -8.70 13.31 17.00
C SER A 303 -7.79 12.73 18.09
N ASP A 304 -6.73 13.46 18.43
CA ASP A 304 -5.96 13.22 19.66
C ASP A 304 -5.95 14.50 20.50
N ASN A 305 -6.97 14.65 21.32
CA ASN A 305 -7.07 15.82 22.19
C ASN A 305 -6.05 15.82 23.35
N SER A 306 -5.23 14.76 23.49
CA SER A 306 -4.12 14.74 24.44
C SER A 306 -2.95 15.61 23.99
N VAL A 307 -2.85 15.92 22.70
CA VAL A 307 -1.83 16.80 22.12
C VAL A 307 -2.27 18.27 22.03
N CYS A 308 -3.49 18.60 22.50
CA CYS A 308 -3.99 19.97 22.46
C CYS A 308 -3.17 20.88 23.38
N GLU A 309 -2.80 22.04 22.85
CA GLU A 309 -2.12 23.12 23.59
C GLU A 309 -3.12 24.25 23.86
N TYR A 310 -3.11 24.75 25.07
CA TYR A 310 -4.00 25.85 25.49
C TYR A 310 -3.16 27.04 25.95
N ALA A 311 -3.66 28.27 25.72
CA ALA A 311 -3.00 29.54 26.09
C ALA A 311 -2.99 29.79 27.62
#